data_091cb84b21ff81cf7c0339e0a2cd5425
#
_entry.id   091cb84b21ff81cf7c0339e0a2cd5425
#
_cell.length_a   1.000
_cell.length_b   1.000
_cell.length_c   1.000
_cell.angle_alpha   90.00
_cell.angle_beta   90.00
_cell.angle_gamma   90.00
#
_symmetry.space_group_name_H-M   'P 1'
#
loop_
_entity.id
_entity.type
_entity.pdbx_description
1 polymer ?
#
loop_
_entity_poly.entity_id
_entity_poly.type
_entity_poly.pdbx_seq_one_letter_code
_entity_poly.pdbx_strand_id
1 'polypeptide(L)'
;MTNPSKIITLAVLLSCLPLPALRAQELIVPDDVLASQAQRIAAINKASASTVMVFANGGKGGGSGVLISPDGYALSNYHVVQPAGTAMKCAINDGKLYDAILVSIDPVGDVALIKLLGRDDFPYAKLEDSDKVRVGDWCFAVGNPFLLATDFNPTVTYGIVSGVHRYQYPAGTLLEYADCIQTDASINPGNSGGPLFNEKGDLIGINGRGSFEKRGRVNVGVGYAISINQIKHFMGFLRSGRILDHATLGATVSTDENGNVVVTNIAESSDAYRRGLRYGDQL
;
A
#
# COMPACT_ATOMS: atom_id res chain seq x y z
N MET A 1 49.37 80.51 15.59
CA MET A 1 48.20 80.47 16.48
C MET A 1 47.31 79.30 15.98
N THR A 2 47.57 78.11 16.37
CA THR A 2 46.78 76.92 16.01
C THR A 2 46.69 76.00 17.20
N ASN A 3 45.52 75.76 17.63
CA ASN A 3 45.16 74.98 18.79
C ASN A 3 45.16 73.46 18.43
N PRO A 4 45.88 72.59 19.10
CA PRO A 4 45.83 71.17 18.80
C PRO A 4 44.68 70.51 19.54
N SER A 5 43.73 69.96 18.80
CA SER A 5 42.64 69.18 19.28
C SER A 5 43.14 67.91 19.97
N LYS A 6 42.74 67.76 21.22
CA LYS A 6 42.97 66.46 21.97
C LYS A 6 42.06 65.37 21.46
N ILE A 7 42.68 64.38 20.87
CA ILE A 7 41.97 63.10 20.52
C ILE A 7 41.91 62.29 21.81
N ILE A 8 40.74 62.15 22.37
CA ILE A 8 40.46 61.19 23.47
C ILE A 8 40.19 59.84 22.86
N THR A 9 41.17 58.92 22.98
CA THR A 9 41.02 57.52 22.61
C THR A 9 40.26 56.81 23.73
N LEU A 10 38.97 56.51 23.52
CA LEU A 10 38.16 55.70 24.43
C LEU A 10 38.48 54.24 24.19
N ALA A 11 39.33 53.63 25.06
CA ALA A 11 39.57 52.23 25.06
C ALA A 11 38.38 51.51 25.69
N VAL A 12 37.54 50.85 24.84
CA VAL A 12 36.50 49.94 25.33
C VAL A 12 37.17 48.64 25.74
N LEU A 13 37.36 48.44 27.05
CA LEU A 13 37.69 47.14 27.62
C LEU A 13 36.45 46.21 27.47
N LEU A 14 36.45 45.41 26.43
CA LEU A 14 35.51 44.31 26.29
C LEU A 14 35.92 43.23 27.29
N SER A 15 35.31 43.23 28.49
CA SER A 15 35.53 42.17 29.48
C SER A 15 34.95 40.84 28.89
N CYS A 16 35.82 39.94 28.48
CA CYS A 16 35.45 38.55 28.20
C CYS A 16 35.01 37.88 29.50
N LEU A 17 33.75 38.05 29.84
CA LEU A 17 33.11 37.16 30.82
C LEU A 17 33.05 35.76 30.16
N PRO A 18 33.54 34.69 30.82
CA PRO A 18 33.38 33.37 30.34
C PRO A 18 31.89 33.09 30.32
N LEU A 19 31.33 32.99 29.11
CA LEU A 19 29.95 32.46 28.94
C LEU A 19 29.93 31.05 29.61
N PRO A 20 29.03 30.80 30.54
CA PRO A 20 28.88 29.46 31.09
C PRO A 20 28.65 28.51 29.88
N ALA A 21 29.52 27.51 29.75
CA ALA A 21 29.37 26.49 28.76
C ALA A 21 27.95 25.89 29.00
N LEU A 22 27.04 26.15 28.09
CA LEU A 22 25.77 25.45 28.03
C LEU A 22 26.12 23.96 27.86
N ARG A 23 26.21 23.24 28.99
CA ARG A 23 26.22 21.79 28.94
C ARG A 23 24.90 21.40 28.28
N ALA A 24 25.00 20.80 27.10
CA ALA A 24 23.88 20.12 26.50
C ALA A 24 23.36 19.16 27.56
N GLN A 25 22.14 19.41 28.03
CA GLN A 25 21.50 18.53 28.98
C GLN A 25 21.29 17.21 28.21
N GLU A 26 21.88 16.15 28.70
CA GLU A 26 21.74 14.83 28.07
C GLU A 26 20.23 14.53 28.04
N LEU A 27 19.69 14.43 26.83
CA LEU A 27 18.24 14.23 26.63
C LEU A 27 17.96 12.78 27.03
N ILE A 28 17.44 12.58 28.24
CA ILE A 28 17.02 11.26 28.69
C ILE A 28 15.72 10.95 27.95
N VAL A 29 15.82 10.04 26.96
CA VAL A 29 14.63 9.51 26.24
C VAL A 29 13.92 8.53 27.20
N PRO A 30 12.60 8.71 27.44
CA PRO A 30 11.85 7.79 28.30
C PRO A 30 11.90 6.35 27.77
N ASP A 31 11.96 5.36 28.67
CA ASP A 31 12.09 3.95 28.31
C ASP A 31 10.90 3.43 27.48
N ASP A 32 9.70 3.93 27.70
CA ASP A 32 8.50 3.58 26.95
C ASP A 32 8.58 4.05 25.47
N VAL A 33 9.23 5.19 25.21
CA VAL A 33 9.50 5.68 23.84
C VAL A 33 10.48 4.76 23.12
N LEU A 34 11.56 4.36 23.83
CA LEU A 34 12.54 3.41 23.28
C LEU A 34 11.92 2.03 23.02
N ALA A 35 11.09 1.55 23.94
CA ALA A 35 10.36 0.29 23.77
C ALA A 35 9.39 0.34 22.56
N SER A 36 8.64 1.42 22.43
CA SER A 36 7.74 1.64 21.29
C SER A 36 8.48 1.69 19.94
N GLN A 37 9.64 2.36 19.92
CA GLN A 37 10.51 2.37 18.73
C GLN A 37 11.01 0.97 18.39
N ALA A 38 11.47 0.21 19.37
CA ALA A 38 11.98 -1.15 19.18
C ALA A 38 10.87 -2.09 18.64
N GLN A 39 9.64 -1.99 19.16
CA GLN A 39 8.50 -2.75 18.68
C GLN A 39 8.19 -2.43 17.21
N ARG A 40 8.18 -1.15 16.83
CA ARG A 40 7.96 -0.71 15.45
C ARG A 40 9.03 -1.25 14.51
N ILE A 41 10.30 -1.16 14.89
CA ILE A 41 11.41 -1.71 14.09
C ILE A 41 11.27 -3.22 13.91
N ALA A 42 10.90 -3.96 14.97
CA ALA A 42 10.69 -5.39 14.90
C ALA A 42 9.53 -5.76 13.96
N ALA A 43 8.40 -5.04 14.03
CA ALA A 43 7.26 -5.22 13.13
C ALA A 43 7.64 -4.96 11.67
N ILE A 44 8.38 -3.89 11.39
CA ILE A 44 8.87 -3.54 10.05
C ILE A 44 9.81 -4.63 9.51
N ASN A 45 10.76 -5.12 10.32
CA ASN A 45 11.67 -6.18 9.89
C ASN A 45 10.93 -7.47 9.54
N LYS A 46 9.97 -7.88 10.38
CA LYS A 46 9.09 -9.03 10.12
C LYS A 46 8.33 -8.86 8.81
N ALA A 47 7.71 -7.70 8.61
CA ALA A 47 6.94 -7.36 7.43
C ALA A 47 7.79 -7.33 6.15
N SER A 48 8.95 -6.70 6.21
CA SER A 48 9.89 -6.60 5.08
C SER A 48 10.35 -7.97 4.59
N ALA A 49 10.54 -8.93 5.50
CA ALA A 49 10.94 -10.28 5.14
C ALA A 49 9.92 -11.01 4.25
N SER A 50 8.62 -10.71 4.41
CA SER A 50 7.54 -11.32 3.62
C SER A 50 7.18 -10.52 2.36
N THR A 51 7.76 -9.33 2.16
CA THR A 51 7.46 -8.47 1.02
C THR A 51 8.21 -8.96 -0.22
N VAL A 52 7.50 -9.00 -1.34
CA VAL A 52 7.99 -9.47 -2.64
C VAL A 52 8.11 -8.29 -3.59
N MET A 53 9.19 -8.23 -4.35
CA MET A 53 9.33 -7.37 -5.52
C MET A 53 9.00 -8.18 -6.77
N VAL A 54 8.09 -7.68 -7.59
CA VAL A 54 7.65 -8.32 -8.83
C VAL A 54 8.26 -7.55 -10.00
N PHE A 55 8.95 -8.26 -10.89
CA PHE A 55 9.59 -7.68 -12.07
C PHE A 55 8.88 -8.12 -13.34
N ALA A 56 8.47 -7.15 -14.14
CA ALA A 56 7.93 -7.41 -15.47
C ALA A 56 9.03 -7.90 -16.42
N ASN A 57 8.65 -8.72 -17.39
CA ASN A 57 9.57 -9.23 -18.39
C ASN A 57 10.28 -8.08 -19.14
N GLY A 58 11.61 -8.22 -19.28
CA GLY A 58 12.44 -7.19 -19.92
C GLY A 58 12.76 -6.00 -19.03
N GLY A 59 12.47 -6.02 -17.72
CA GLY A 59 12.82 -4.97 -16.77
C GLY A 59 12.07 -3.65 -16.95
N LYS A 60 10.99 -3.63 -17.73
CA LYS A 60 10.22 -2.42 -18.06
C LYS A 60 9.00 -2.26 -17.14
N GLY A 61 9.21 -2.26 -15.84
CA GLY A 61 8.14 -2.09 -14.87
C GLY A 61 8.07 -3.25 -13.88
N GLY A 62 7.11 -3.16 -12.99
CA GLY A 62 6.89 -4.13 -11.94
C GLY A 62 6.11 -3.50 -10.80
N GLY A 63 6.13 -4.14 -9.66
CA GLY A 63 5.48 -3.68 -8.45
C GLY A 63 5.91 -4.53 -7.28
N SER A 64 5.00 -4.72 -6.36
CA SER A 64 5.25 -5.45 -5.13
C SER A 64 4.25 -6.59 -4.93
N GLY A 65 4.51 -7.41 -3.93
CA GLY A 65 3.65 -8.48 -3.48
C GLY A 65 3.93 -8.81 -2.01
N VAL A 66 3.24 -9.80 -1.48
CA VAL A 66 3.46 -10.30 -0.13
C VAL A 66 3.28 -11.81 -0.08
N LEU A 67 4.25 -12.51 0.47
CA LEU A 67 4.16 -13.95 0.77
C LEU A 67 3.12 -14.19 1.86
N ILE A 68 2.26 -15.17 1.64
CA ILE A 68 1.16 -15.55 2.54
C ILE A 68 1.23 -17.02 3.00
N SER A 69 2.23 -17.76 2.54
CA SER A 69 2.47 -19.13 2.98
C SER A 69 3.92 -19.53 2.77
N PRO A 70 4.44 -20.49 3.57
CA PRO A 70 5.85 -20.89 3.51
C PRO A 70 6.21 -21.62 2.21
N ASP A 71 5.25 -22.19 1.50
CA ASP A 71 5.44 -22.86 0.21
C ASP A 71 5.43 -21.90 -0.99
N GLY A 72 5.50 -20.57 -0.74
CA GLY A 72 5.75 -19.54 -1.74
C GLY A 72 4.53 -18.89 -2.37
N TYR A 73 3.30 -19.15 -1.90
CA TYR A 73 2.17 -18.35 -2.38
C TYR A 73 2.28 -16.90 -1.92
N ALA A 74 2.06 -15.98 -2.88
CA ALA A 74 2.09 -14.56 -2.62
C ALA A 74 0.93 -13.85 -3.30
N LEU A 75 0.43 -12.80 -2.66
CA LEU A 75 -0.56 -11.89 -3.21
C LEU A 75 0.13 -10.71 -3.91
N SER A 76 -0.47 -10.22 -4.99
CA SER A 76 -0.12 -8.99 -5.69
C SER A 76 -1.36 -8.39 -6.33
N ASN A 77 -1.22 -7.29 -7.08
CA ASN A 77 -2.31 -6.79 -7.92
C ASN A 77 -2.29 -7.42 -9.32
N TYR A 78 -3.47 -7.54 -9.92
CA TYR A 78 -3.60 -7.98 -11.30
C TYR A 78 -2.86 -7.05 -12.26
N HIS A 79 -3.02 -5.73 -12.13
CA HIS A 79 -2.35 -4.76 -12.99
C HIS A 79 -0.81 -4.78 -12.88
N VAL A 80 -0.26 -5.32 -11.79
CA VAL A 80 1.19 -5.53 -11.60
C VAL A 80 1.68 -6.78 -12.34
N VAL A 81 0.93 -7.89 -12.26
CA VAL A 81 1.35 -9.16 -12.86
C VAL A 81 0.98 -9.27 -14.34
N GLN A 82 -0.04 -8.55 -14.80
CA GLN A 82 -0.46 -8.58 -16.20
C GLN A 82 0.68 -8.29 -17.19
N PRO A 83 1.50 -7.23 -17.01
CA PRO A 83 2.64 -6.98 -17.89
C PRO A 83 3.81 -7.94 -17.65
N ALA A 84 3.87 -8.61 -16.49
CA ALA A 84 4.91 -9.59 -16.16
C ALA A 84 4.64 -10.95 -16.86
N GLY A 85 3.37 -11.25 -17.16
CA GLY A 85 2.95 -12.49 -17.80
C GLY A 85 2.77 -13.66 -16.83
N THR A 86 2.68 -14.87 -17.37
CA THR A 86 2.42 -16.08 -16.57
C THR A 86 3.64 -16.62 -15.83
N ALA A 87 4.85 -16.26 -16.26
CA ALA A 87 6.11 -16.57 -15.60
C ALA A 87 6.91 -15.27 -15.43
N MET A 88 7.40 -15.04 -14.23
CA MET A 88 8.05 -13.78 -13.85
C MET A 88 9.21 -14.01 -12.90
N LYS A 89 10.01 -12.99 -12.67
CA LYS A 89 11.04 -12.98 -11.63
C LYS A 89 10.52 -12.17 -10.45
N CYS A 90 10.77 -12.72 -9.25
CA CYS A 90 10.47 -12.04 -8.00
C CYS A 90 11.71 -12.03 -7.10
N ALA A 91 11.83 -11.01 -6.26
CA ALA A 91 12.87 -10.95 -5.24
C ALA A 91 12.25 -10.73 -3.85
N ILE A 92 12.95 -11.16 -2.83
CA ILE A 92 12.71 -10.83 -1.44
C ILE A 92 13.99 -10.26 -0.84
N ASN A 93 13.94 -9.75 0.38
CA ASN A 93 15.08 -9.09 1.03
C ASN A 93 16.22 -10.02 1.47
N ASP A 94 16.21 -11.29 1.04
CA ASP A 94 17.37 -12.20 1.19
C ASP A 94 18.41 -12.05 0.08
N GLY A 95 18.21 -11.10 -0.83
CA GLY A 95 19.11 -10.79 -1.92
C GLY A 95 19.03 -11.75 -3.11
N LYS A 96 18.01 -12.60 -3.19
CA LYS A 96 17.86 -13.60 -4.26
C LYS A 96 16.69 -13.30 -5.19
N LEU A 97 16.89 -13.70 -6.44
CA LEU A 97 15.84 -13.74 -7.45
C LEU A 97 15.25 -15.15 -7.53
N TYR A 98 13.95 -15.22 -7.46
CA TYR A 98 13.16 -16.44 -7.58
C TYR A 98 12.36 -16.44 -8.87
N ASP A 99 12.21 -17.61 -9.48
CA ASP A 99 11.19 -17.83 -10.49
C ASP A 99 9.83 -17.84 -9.81
N ALA A 100 8.85 -17.22 -10.43
CA ALA A 100 7.48 -17.24 -9.95
C ALA A 100 6.51 -17.48 -11.11
N ILE A 101 5.40 -18.12 -10.82
CA ILE A 101 4.32 -18.39 -11.76
C ILE A 101 3.03 -17.73 -11.30
N LEU A 102 2.23 -17.29 -12.26
CA LEU A 102 0.87 -16.86 -12.03
C LEU A 102 0.00 -18.08 -11.74
N VAL A 103 -0.70 -18.06 -10.60
CA VAL A 103 -1.63 -19.12 -10.21
C VAL A 103 -3.05 -18.75 -10.59
N SER A 104 -3.48 -17.54 -10.26
CA SER A 104 -4.86 -17.09 -10.48
C SER A 104 -4.93 -15.57 -10.46
N ILE A 105 -6.00 -15.02 -11.01
CA ILE A 105 -6.29 -13.58 -11.04
C ILE A 105 -7.75 -13.30 -10.74
N ASP A 106 -7.95 -12.14 -10.14
CA ASP A 106 -9.20 -11.41 -10.08
C ASP A 106 -9.06 -10.11 -10.87
N PRO A 107 -9.48 -10.08 -12.15
CA PRO A 107 -9.29 -8.92 -13.00
C PRO A 107 -10.16 -7.73 -12.58
N VAL A 108 -11.27 -7.94 -11.92
CA VAL A 108 -12.18 -6.89 -11.45
C VAL A 108 -11.72 -6.34 -10.11
N GLY A 109 -11.47 -7.22 -9.13
CA GLY A 109 -10.99 -6.84 -7.80
C GLY A 109 -9.51 -6.50 -7.74
N ASP A 110 -8.80 -6.55 -8.88
CA ASP A 110 -7.37 -6.22 -9.00
C ASP A 110 -6.45 -7.03 -8.09
N VAL A 111 -6.74 -8.33 -7.93
CA VAL A 111 -5.94 -9.25 -7.13
C VAL A 111 -5.29 -10.30 -8.01
N ALA A 112 -4.08 -10.70 -7.68
CA ALA A 112 -3.40 -11.84 -8.27
C ALA A 112 -2.79 -12.73 -7.19
N LEU A 113 -2.87 -14.04 -7.40
CA LEU A 113 -2.13 -15.02 -6.64
C LEU A 113 -0.99 -15.55 -7.51
N ILE A 114 0.22 -15.42 -7.03
CA ILE A 114 1.44 -15.93 -7.66
C ILE A 114 2.09 -16.96 -6.74
N LYS A 115 2.98 -17.76 -7.27
CA LYS A 115 3.76 -18.72 -6.48
C LYS A 115 5.23 -18.60 -6.81
N LEU A 116 6.06 -18.24 -5.83
CA LEU A 116 7.51 -18.28 -5.90
C LEU A 116 7.96 -19.74 -5.79
N LEU A 117 9.00 -20.08 -6.54
CA LEU A 117 9.53 -21.44 -6.64
C LEU A 117 10.93 -21.51 -6.00
N GLY A 118 11.38 -22.71 -5.69
CA GLY A 118 12.78 -22.99 -5.31
C GLY A 118 13.00 -23.24 -3.82
N ARG A 119 12.00 -23.03 -2.96
CA ARG A 119 12.03 -23.38 -1.52
C ARG A 119 10.62 -23.55 -0.97
N ASP A 120 10.49 -24.09 0.23
CA ASP A 120 9.22 -24.32 0.94
C ASP A 120 9.21 -23.75 2.38
N ASP A 121 10.19 -22.91 2.68
CA ASP A 121 10.38 -22.25 3.97
C ASP A 121 10.44 -20.70 3.83
N PHE A 122 9.65 -20.13 2.91
CA PHE A 122 9.58 -18.70 2.73
C PHE A 122 9.04 -17.99 3.99
N PRO A 123 9.59 -16.82 4.35
CA PRO A 123 8.96 -15.95 5.34
C PRO A 123 7.61 -15.47 4.79
N TYR A 124 6.57 -15.48 5.61
CA TYR A 124 5.22 -15.10 5.16
C TYR A 124 4.50 -14.24 6.19
N ALA A 125 3.57 -13.44 5.70
CA ALA A 125 2.75 -12.56 6.51
C ALA A 125 1.57 -13.32 7.11
N LYS A 126 1.25 -13.02 8.37
CA LYS A 126 -0.01 -13.44 8.99
C LYS A 126 -1.14 -12.55 8.46
N LEU A 127 -2.20 -13.16 7.95
CA LEU A 127 -3.40 -12.46 7.52
C LEU A 127 -4.25 -12.10 8.74
N GLU A 128 -4.46 -10.80 8.97
CA GLU A 128 -5.29 -10.29 10.07
C GLU A 128 -6.77 -10.24 9.66
N ASP A 129 -7.60 -9.80 10.54
CA ASP A 129 -9.01 -9.53 10.33
C ASP A 129 -9.20 -8.02 10.06
N SER A 130 -9.39 -7.65 8.78
CA SER A 130 -9.48 -6.24 8.39
C SER A 130 -10.76 -5.54 8.89
N ASP A 131 -11.79 -6.28 9.32
CA ASP A 131 -13.00 -5.68 9.89
C ASP A 131 -12.76 -5.12 11.31
N LYS A 132 -11.63 -5.48 11.93
CA LYS A 132 -11.20 -4.93 13.23
C LYS A 132 -10.37 -3.66 13.10
N VAL A 133 -9.99 -3.28 11.88
CA VAL A 133 -9.21 -2.08 11.62
C VAL A 133 -10.06 -0.84 11.84
N ARG A 134 -9.53 0.16 12.52
CA ARG A 134 -10.22 1.40 12.87
C ARG A 134 -9.48 2.61 12.32
N VAL A 135 -10.22 3.66 12.03
CA VAL A 135 -9.64 4.97 11.72
C VAL A 135 -8.78 5.44 12.90
N GLY A 136 -7.55 5.86 12.60
CA GLY A 136 -6.55 6.26 13.58
C GLY A 136 -5.56 5.15 13.98
N ASP A 137 -5.81 3.90 13.65
CA ASP A 137 -4.84 2.82 13.87
C ASP A 137 -3.57 3.07 13.03
N TRP A 138 -2.41 2.80 13.62
CA TRP A 138 -1.14 2.90 12.92
C TRP A 138 -1.01 1.80 11.87
N CYS A 139 -0.54 2.17 10.71
CA CYS A 139 -0.26 1.23 9.62
C CYS A 139 0.99 1.62 8.84
N PHE A 140 1.53 0.69 8.09
CA PHE A 140 2.64 0.97 7.20
C PHE A 140 2.56 0.13 5.93
N ALA A 141 2.93 0.76 4.81
CA ALA A 141 3.03 0.10 3.51
C ALA A 141 4.48 -0.27 3.24
N VAL A 142 4.67 -1.44 2.62
CA VAL A 142 6.00 -1.95 2.26
C VAL A 142 6.01 -2.30 0.78
N GLY A 143 7.06 -1.92 0.07
CA GLY A 143 7.15 -2.19 -1.37
C GLY A 143 8.43 -1.66 -1.99
N ASN A 144 8.47 -1.64 -3.33
CA ASN A 144 9.60 -1.12 -4.10
C ASN A 144 9.15 0.07 -4.97
N PRO A 145 8.92 1.26 -4.36
CA PRO A 145 8.46 2.41 -5.11
C PRO A 145 9.47 2.79 -6.18
N PHE A 146 8.93 3.08 -7.39
CA PHE A 146 9.70 3.42 -8.58
C PHE A 146 10.78 2.38 -8.97
N LEU A 147 10.73 1.17 -8.42
CA LEU A 147 11.70 0.08 -8.62
C LEU A 147 13.15 0.49 -8.27
N LEU A 148 13.31 1.36 -7.27
CA LEU A 148 14.60 1.92 -6.88
C LEU A 148 15.42 1.04 -5.95
N ALA A 149 14.80 0.07 -5.26
CA ALA A 149 15.50 -0.85 -4.37
C ALA A 149 16.22 -1.94 -5.20
N THR A 150 17.43 -1.63 -5.63
CA THR A 150 18.28 -2.53 -6.43
C THR A 150 18.98 -3.59 -5.57
N ASP A 151 19.00 -3.41 -4.27
CA ASP A 151 19.52 -4.33 -3.25
C ASP A 151 18.42 -5.26 -2.68
N PHE A 152 17.22 -5.19 -3.25
CA PHE A 152 16.02 -5.93 -2.82
C PHE A 152 15.55 -5.64 -1.38
N ASN A 153 16.02 -4.56 -0.78
CA ASN A 153 15.46 -4.08 0.49
C ASN A 153 14.25 -3.18 0.20
N PRO A 154 13.04 -3.55 0.68
CA PRO A 154 11.85 -2.77 0.38
C PRO A 154 11.84 -1.44 1.13
N THR A 155 11.18 -0.45 0.54
CA THR A 155 10.89 0.83 1.18
C THR A 155 9.66 0.69 2.07
N VAL A 156 9.71 1.33 3.24
CA VAL A 156 8.60 1.38 4.20
C VAL A 156 8.09 2.81 4.28
N THR A 157 6.79 2.99 4.17
CA THR A 157 6.11 4.25 4.42
C THR A 157 5.11 4.07 5.56
N TYR A 158 5.15 4.96 6.54
CA TYR A 158 4.38 4.85 7.79
C TYR A 158 3.29 5.92 7.82
N GLY A 159 2.12 5.57 8.35
CA GLY A 159 0.98 6.45 8.46
C GLY A 159 -0.11 5.88 9.35
N ILE A 160 -1.33 6.35 9.15
CA ILE A 160 -2.51 5.87 9.86
C ILE A 160 -3.58 5.38 8.88
N VAL A 161 -4.50 4.61 9.39
CA VAL A 161 -5.76 4.31 8.72
C VAL A 161 -6.62 5.58 8.73
N SER A 162 -6.85 6.16 7.55
CA SER A 162 -7.66 7.37 7.37
C SER A 162 -9.14 7.07 7.14
N GLY A 163 -9.47 5.85 6.74
CA GLY A 163 -10.84 5.40 6.51
C GLY A 163 -10.93 3.89 6.29
N VAL A 164 -12.08 3.33 6.55
CA VAL A 164 -12.39 1.92 6.33
C VAL A 164 -13.63 1.79 5.45
N HIS A 165 -13.83 0.63 4.83
CA HIS A 165 -14.97 0.32 3.97
C HIS A 165 -15.18 1.36 2.85
N ARG A 166 -14.05 1.76 2.19
CA ARG A 166 -14.10 2.72 1.10
C ARG A 166 -14.30 2.01 -0.23
N TYR A 167 -15.30 2.47 -0.98
CA TYR A 167 -15.52 2.04 -2.35
C TYR A 167 -14.73 2.91 -3.34
N GLN A 168 -14.05 2.29 -4.28
CA GLN A 168 -13.32 2.97 -5.34
C GLN A 168 -13.85 2.56 -6.71
N TYR A 169 -14.41 3.54 -7.43
CA TYR A 169 -14.95 3.35 -8.77
C TYR A 169 -13.90 2.90 -9.78
N PRO A 170 -14.30 2.11 -10.79
CA PRO A 170 -13.48 1.87 -11.97
C PRO A 170 -13.14 3.19 -12.66
N ALA A 171 -11.89 3.63 -12.59
CA ALA A 171 -11.45 4.88 -13.22
C ALA A 171 -10.95 4.61 -14.66
N GLY A 172 -11.86 4.33 -15.59
CA GLY A 172 -11.52 4.00 -16.99
C GLY A 172 -10.90 2.61 -17.19
N THR A 173 -10.97 1.76 -16.18
CA THR A 173 -10.54 0.36 -16.17
C THR A 173 -11.66 -0.50 -15.59
N LEU A 174 -11.55 -1.82 -15.68
CA LEU A 174 -12.47 -2.75 -15.00
C LEU A 174 -12.15 -2.91 -13.50
N LEU A 175 -11.08 -2.27 -13.01
CA LEU A 175 -10.62 -2.43 -11.63
C LEU A 175 -11.55 -1.70 -10.66
N GLU A 176 -12.23 -2.46 -9.84
CA GLU A 176 -13.18 -2.00 -8.83
C GLU A 176 -12.72 -2.45 -7.45
N TYR A 177 -12.57 -1.52 -6.54
CA TYR A 177 -12.18 -1.83 -5.17
C TYR A 177 -13.41 -1.67 -4.28
N ALA A 178 -14.09 -2.77 -4.00
CA ALA A 178 -15.37 -2.78 -3.31
C ALA A 178 -15.25 -2.47 -1.81
N ASP A 179 -14.14 -2.87 -1.19
CA ASP A 179 -13.89 -2.65 0.24
C ASP A 179 -12.43 -2.30 0.46
N CYS A 180 -12.14 -1.01 0.66
CA CYS A 180 -10.77 -0.52 0.85
C CYS A 180 -10.53 0.05 2.24
N ILE A 181 -9.28 -0.12 2.68
CA ILE A 181 -8.68 0.67 3.73
C ILE A 181 -8.03 1.89 3.09
N GLN A 182 -8.41 3.09 3.54
CA GLN A 182 -7.76 4.34 3.16
C GLN A 182 -6.64 4.65 4.16
N THR A 183 -5.48 5.08 3.67
CA THR A 183 -4.31 5.45 4.50
C THR A 183 -3.63 6.70 3.96
N ASP A 184 -2.96 7.44 4.83
CA ASP A 184 -2.05 8.53 4.49
C ASP A 184 -0.59 8.07 4.34
N ALA A 185 -0.28 6.80 4.66
CA ALA A 185 0.99 6.20 4.29
C ALA A 185 1.21 6.34 2.78
N SER A 186 2.36 6.83 2.37
CA SER A 186 2.62 7.16 0.96
C SER A 186 2.60 5.92 0.08
N ILE A 187 1.59 5.79 -0.76
CA ILE A 187 1.49 4.76 -1.80
C ILE A 187 1.94 5.38 -3.12
N ASN A 188 3.12 5.01 -3.59
CA ASN A 188 3.72 5.47 -4.84
C ASN A 188 3.74 4.33 -5.88
N PRO A 189 3.89 4.64 -7.18
CA PRO A 189 4.08 3.62 -8.22
C PRO A 189 5.21 2.67 -7.86
N GLY A 190 4.94 1.36 -7.85
CA GLY A 190 5.83 0.31 -7.38
C GLY A 190 5.45 -0.27 -6.02
N ASN A 191 4.70 0.46 -5.17
CA ASN A 191 4.09 -0.11 -3.95
C ASN A 191 2.82 -0.94 -4.26
N SER A 192 2.23 -0.77 -5.45
CA SER A 192 1.07 -1.55 -5.89
C SER A 192 1.35 -3.05 -5.80
N GLY A 193 0.39 -3.81 -5.28
CA GLY A 193 0.48 -5.25 -5.00
C GLY A 193 1.18 -5.56 -3.69
N GLY A 194 1.94 -4.62 -3.12
CA GLY A 194 2.60 -4.77 -1.84
C GLY A 194 1.63 -4.68 -0.65
N PRO A 195 2.09 -5.12 0.51
CA PRO A 195 1.27 -5.19 1.71
C PRO A 195 1.03 -3.82 2.36
N LEU A 196 -0.16 -3.69 2.98
CA LEU A 196 -0.44 -2.77 4.06
C LEU A 196 -0.50 -3.58 5.36
N PHE A 197 0.32 -3.23 6.33
CA PHE A 197 0.41 -3.90 7.64
C PHE A 197 -0.13 -3.01 8.75
N ASN A 198 -0.62 -3.65 9.83
CA ASN A 198 -0.90 -2.98 11.08
C ASN A 198 0.40 -2.78 11.90
N GLU A 199 0.30 -2.15 13.07
CA GLU A 199 1.41 -1.89 13.99
C GLU A 199 2.19 -3.14 14.43
N LYS A 200 1.57 -4.34 14.34
CA LYS A 200 2.18 -5.63 14.72
C LYS A 200 2.87 -6.33 13.56
N GLY A 201 2.80 -5.77 12.35
CA GLY A 201 3.29 -6.39 11.14
C GLY A 201 2.42 -7.55 10.66
N ASP A 202 1.12 -7.52 10.96
CA ASP A 202 0.14 -8.44 10.40
C ASP A 202 -0.57 -7.78 9.21
N LEU A 203 -0.85 -8.55 8.16
CA LEU A 203 -1.36 -8.06 6.88
C LEU A 203 -2.84 -7.68 6.98
N ILE A 204 -3.16 -6.42 6.70
CA ILE A 204 -4.53 -5.89 6.73
C ILE A 204 -5.07 -5.56 5.33
N GLY A 205 -4.21 -5.41 4.31
CA GLY A 205 -4.64 -5.14 2.95
C GLY A 205 -3.51 -5.18 1.93
N ILE A 206 -3.88 -5.08 0.64
CA ILE A 206 -2.97 -5.03 -0.50
C ILE A 206 -3.07 -3.65 -1.14
N ASN A 207 -1.96 -2.92 -1.19
CA ASN A 207 -1.90 -1.58 -1.78
C ASN A 207 -2.22 -1.63 -3.28
N GLY A 208 -3.14 -0.81 -3.75
CA GLY A 208 -3.56 -0.84 -5.14
C GLY A 208 -3.65 0.53 -5.79
N ARG A 209 -4.19 1.51 -5.11
CA ARG A 209 -4.38 2.86 -5.63
C ARG A 209 -3.79 3.93 -4.74
N GLY A 210 -3.28 5.00 -5.37
CA GLY A 210 -2.95 6.25 -4.71
C GLY A 210 -3.54 7.42 -5.50
N SER A 211 -3.84 8.52 -4.82
CA SER A 211 -4.11 9.80 -5.48
C SER A 211 -2.79 10.50 -5.74
N PHE A 212 -2.57 10.91 -6.99
CA PHE A 212 -1.33 11.53 -7.41
C PHE A 212 -1.60 12.89 -8.02
N GLU A 213 -0.72 13.85 -7.78
CA GLU A 213 -0.70 15.07 -8.57
C GLU A 213 -0.32 14.73 -10.03
N LYS A 214 -1.09 15.28 -11.00
CA LYS A 214 -0.98 14.92 -12.43
C LYS A 214 0.41 15.18 -13.01
N ARG A 215 1.15 16.17 -12.53
CA ARG A 215 2.46 16.57 -13.06
C ARG A 215 3.64 15.77 -12.52
N GLY A 216 3.61 15.30 -11.28
CA GLY A 216 4.78 14.68 -10.63
C GLY A 216 4.63 13.20 -10.27
N ARG A 217 3.43 12.63 -10.36
CA ARG A 217 3.10 11.29 -9.83
C ARG A 217 3.46 11.15 -8.33
N VAL A 218 3.36 12.24 -7.60
CA VAL A 218 3.63 12.29 -6.16
C VAL A 218 2.35 12.00 -5.41
N ASN A 219 2.41 11.12 -4.40
CA ASN A 219 1.29 10.84 -3.53
C ASN A 219 0.91 12.11 -2.74
N VAL A 220 -0.38 12.40 -2.68
CA VAL A 220 -0.92 13.59 -2.00
C VAL A 220 -1.55 13.26 -0.64
N GLY A 221 -1.09 12.20 0.01
CA GLY A 221 -1.58 11.78 1.33
C GLY A 221 -2.86 10.95 1.27
N VAL A 222 -3.16 10.33 0.11
CA VAL A 222 -4.33 9.46 -0.04
C VAL A 222 -3.91 8.19 -0.76
N GLY A 223 -3.96 7.08 -0.05
CA GLY A 223 -3.73 5.74 -0.57
C GLY A 223 -4.90 4.82 -0.23
N TYR A 224 -5.08 3.78 -1.05
CA TYR A 224 -6.11 2.76 -0.85
C TYR A 224 -5.49 1.38 -0.97
N ALA A 225 -5.83 0.52 -0.01
CA ALA A 225 -5.49 -0.89 -0.02
C ALA A 225 -6.78 -1.74 -0.05
N ILE A 226 -6.81 -2.76 -0.88
CA ILE A 226 -7.88 -3.76 -0.90
C ILE A 226 -7.84 -4.49 0.43
N SER A 227 -8.94 -4.53 1.17
CA SER A 227 -8.99 -5.16 2.49
C SER A 227 -8.67 -6.66 2.42
N ILE A 228 -7.95 -7.16 3.41
CA ILE A 228 -7.54 -8.58 3.38
C ILE A 228 -8.73 -9.52 3.53
N ASN A 229 -9.83 -9.11 4.20
CA ASN A 229 -11.04 -9.92 4.31
C ASN A 229 -11.76 -10.06 2.98
N GLN A 230 -11.79 -9.01 2.14
CA GLN A 230 -12.29 -9.13 0.77
C GLN A 230 -11.52 -10.21 0.00
N ILE A 231 -10.18 -10.20 0.08
CA ILE A 231 -9.34 -11.19 -0.59
C ILE A 231 -9.56 -12.60 -0.02
N LYS A 232 -9.67 -12.73 1.31
CA LYS A 232 -9.95 -14.02 1.96
C LYS A 232 -11.25 -14.66 1.49
N HIS A 233 -12.28 -13.87 1.20
CA HIS A 233 -13.55 -14.36 0.67
C HIS A 233 -13.38 -15.18 -0.61
N PHE A 234 -12.44 -14.78 -1.46
CA PHE A 234 -12.17 -15.41 -2.74
C PHE A 234 -10.94 -16.31 -2.74
N MET A 235 -10.26 -16.48 -1.60
CA MET A 235 -8.99 -17.23 -1.52
C MET A 235 -9.12 -18.68 -2.03
N GLY A 236 -10.25 -19.31 -1.79
CA GLY A 236 -10.51 -20.69 -2.29
C GLY A 236 -10.51 -20.75 -3.82
N PHE A 237 -11.09 -19.77 -4.50
CA PHE A 237 -11.06 -19.65 -5.95
C PHE A 237 -9.66 -19.33 -6.46
N LEU A 238 -8.98 -18.36 -5.86
CA LEU A 238 -7.60 -18.01 -6.22
C LEU A 238 -6.66 -19.20 -6.11
N ARG A 239 -6.75 -19.98 -5.04
CA ARG A 239 -5.93 -21.20 -4.87
C ARG A 239 -6.29 -22.33 -5.83
N SER A 240 -7.49 -22.34 -6.39
CA SER A 240 -7.90 -23.36 -7.38
C SER A 240 -7.34 -23.12 -8.78
N GLY A 241 -6.63 -22.01 -9.01
CA GLY A 241 -6.05 -21.66 -10.30
C GLY A 241 -7.08 -21.12 -11.32
N ARG A 242 -8.27 -20.73 -10.86
CA ARG A 242 -9.33 -20.20 -11.72
C ARG A 242 -9.23 -18.68 -11.80
N ILE A 243 -9.61 -18.13 -12.94
CA ILE A 243 -9.90 -16.69 -13.06
C ILE A 243 -11.18 -16.44 -12.29
N LEU A 244 -11.14 -15.47 -11.38
CA LEU A 244 -12.32 -15.08 -10.61
C LEU A 244 -13.25 -14.25 -11.50
N ASP A 245 -14.47 -14.74 -11.65
CA ASP A 245 -15.55 -14.06 -12.35
C ASP A 245 -16.60 -13.63 -11.31
N HIS A 246 -16.76 -12.32 -11.16
CA HIS A 246 -17.72 -11.76 -10.22
C HIS A 246 -19.12 -11.79 -10.78
N ALA A 247 -20.09 -12.11 -9.92
CA ALA A 247 -21.48 -12.01 -10.29
C ALA A 247 -21.83 -10.57 -10.65
N THR A 248 -22.49 -10.39 -11.79
CA THR A 248 -22.96 -9.09 -12.26
C THR A 248 -24.47 -9.08 -12.39
N LEU A 249 -25.09 -7.95 -12.08
CA LEU A 249 -26.52 -7.76 -12.31
C LEU A 249 -26.84 -7.71 -13.81
N GLY A 250 -25.85 -7.37 -14.64
CA GLY A 250 -26.05 -7.11 -16.08
C GLY A 250 -26.87 -5.86 -16.33
N ALA A 251 -26.92 -4.95 -15.36
CA ALA A 251 -27.59 -3.66 -15.43
C ALA A 251 -26.71 -2.58 -14.80
N THR A 252 -26.87 -1.33 -15.26
CA THR A 252 -26.37 -0.14 -14.57
C THR A 252 -27.51 0.51 -13.81
N VAL A 253 -27.15 1.08 -12.67
CA VAL A 253 -28.09 1.77 -11.79
C VAL A 253 -27.58 3.17 -11.48
N SER A 254 -28.48 4.10 -11.17
CA SER A 254 -28.12 5.41 -10.64
C SER A 254 -29.12 5.82 -9.56
N THR A 255 -28.72 6.77 -8.74
CA THR A 255 -29.63 7.36 -7.76
C THR A 255 -30.40 8.49 -8.43
N ASP A 256 -31.75 8.48 -8.33
CA ASP A 256 -32.60 9.54 -8.82
C ASP A 256 -32.61 10.75 -7.88
N GLU A 257 -33.36 11.82 -8.25
CA GLU A 257 -33.46 13.06 -7.47
C GLU A 257 -34.13 12.86 -6.09
N ASN A 258 -34.82 11.75 -5.89
CA ASN A 258 -35.48 11.40 -4.63
C ASN A 258 -34.62 10.47 -3.75
N GLY A 259 -33.42 10.08 -4.22
CA GLY A 259 -32.54 9.16 -3.52
C GLY A 259 -32.80 7.68 -3.77
N ASN A 260 -33.70 7.33 -4.69
CA ASN A 260 -34.00 5.95 -5.04
C ASN A 260 -32.95 5.42 -6.04
N VAL A 261 -32.59 4.15 -5.90
CA VAL A 261 -31.73 3.45 -6.86
C VAL A 261 -32.59 2.93 -8.00
N VAL A 262 -32.37 3.42 -9.22
CA VAL A 262 -33.15 3.05 -10.41
C VAL A 262 -32.22 2.44 -11.48
N VAL A 263 -32.77 1.48 -12.24
CA VAL A 263 -32.11 0.85 -13.37
C VAL A 263 -32.06 1.81 -14.55
N THR A 264 -30.84 2.20 -14.96
CA THR A 264 -30.60 3.15 -16.05
C THR A 264 -30.14 2.49 -17.35
N ASN A 265 -29.75 1.23 -17.29
CA ASN A 265 -29.50 0.38 -18.46
C ASN A 265 -29.52 -1.09 -18.02
N ILE A 266 -29.92 -1.99 -18.94
CA ILE A 266 -29.93 -3.44 -18.70
C ILE A 266 -29.59 -4.20 -19.98
N ALA A 267 -28.70 -5.16 -19.89
CA ALA A 267 -28.37 -6.05 -20.98
C ALA A 267 -29.50 -7.10 -21.14
N GLU A 268 -30.12 -7.17 -22.32
CA GLU A 268 -31.17 -8.15 -22.61
C GLU A 268 -30.72 -9.61 -22.45
N SER A 269 -29.44 -9.86 -22.62
CA SER A 269 -28.80 -11.17 -22.41
C SER A 269 -28.59 -11.51 -20.94
N SER A 270 -28.75 -10.57 -20.01
CA SER A 270 -28.52 -10.77 -18.58
C SER A 270 -29.56 -11.67 -17.93
N ASP A 271 -29.18 -12.32 -16.84
CA ASP A 271 -30.12 -13.12 -16.03
C ASP A 271 -31.19 -12.22 -15.37
N ALA A 272 -30.80 -11.03 -14.94
CA ALA A 272 -31.70 -10.06 -14.37
C ALA A 272 -32.83 -9.65 -15.37
N TYR A 273 -32.49 -9.40 -16.65
CA TYR A 273 -33.47 -9.12 -17.68
C TYR A 273 -34.43 -10.31 -17.90
N ARG A 274 -33.88 -11.52 -17.99
CA ARG A 274 -34.67 -12.76 -18.12
C ARG A 274 -35.59 -12.98 -16.93
N ARG A 275 -35.21 -12.53 -15.74
CA ARG A 275 -36.04 -12.61 -14.51
C ARG A 275 -36.97 -11.45 -14.32
N GLY A 276 -37.02 -10.52 -15.27
CA GLY A 276 -38.08 -9.48 -15.30
C GLY A 276 -37.59 -8.08 -14.93
N LEU A 277 -36.31 -7.87 -14.58
CA LEU A 277 -35.80 -6.53 -14.33
C LEU A 277 -35.77 -5.71 -15.62
N ARG A 278 -36.19 -4.45 -15.55
CA ARG A 278 -36.32 -3.53 -16.70
C ARG A 278 -35.73 -2.17 -16.41
N TYR A 279 -35.46 -1.42 -17.49
CA TYR A 279 -35.14 0.00 -17.40
C TYR A 279 -36.20 0.74 -16.62
N GLY A 280 -35.82 1.61 -15.70
CA GLY A 280 -36.70 2.40 -14.86
C GLY A 280 -37.21 1.69 -13.60
N ASP A 281 -36.91 0.40 -13.41
CA ASP A 281 -37.24 -0.29 -12.17
C ASP A 281 -36.45 0.30 -11.00
N GLN A 282 -37.13 0.42 -9.87
CA GLN A 282 -36.53 0.82 -8.60
C GLN A 282 -36.08 -0.42 -7.85
N LEU A 283 -34.84 -0.38 -7.33
CA LEU A 283 -34.22 -1.46 -6.56
C LEU A 283 -34.33 -1.23 -5.06
#